data_da93583d1aef42503886f9b1c4673bf7
#
_entry.id   da93583d1aef42503886f9b1c4673bf7
#
_cell.length_a   1.000
_cell.length_b   1.000
_cell.length_c   1.000
_cell.angle_alpha   90.00
_cell.angle_beta   90.00
_cell.angle_gamma   90.00
#
_symmetry.space_group_name_H-M   'P 1'
#
loop_
_entity.id
_entity.type
_entity.pdbx_description
1 polymer ?
#
loop_
_entity_poly.entity_id
_entity_poly.type
_entity_poly.pdbx_seq_one_letter_code
_entity_poly.pdbx_strand_id
1 'polypeptide(L)'
;LTLGISLMRGGGPCRMIDKLPGRLPWSRALGLHARSEEIFDAMGVLEAVRRQSRAFQAIHVYGDRGREKGPLLTLPMGELPSPFPQLLCCPQPRIEAVLEERFRSLGGELWWNAELLDVQQDGSGVRATVLQRSEEHQGGEERHLQTELLVGADGAHSRVRETLGLPFAGNDYHESFLLADVDWNPDLENDAFHGFLLADGNLIAIPMPDAGWRLVVTEEPGEEAEPDMALFHERIREALGDQAPLPDEPRWLSRFTIQRRLVSHYRRNRILLAGDACHVQSPLGAQGMNTGIADAFNLAWKLVLFCRGHGGGALLDSYQRERRPVAEDMLRGVD
;
A
#
# COMPACT_ATOMS: atom_id res chain seq x y z
N LEU A 1 -8.83 1.13 -6.42
CA LEU A 1 -9.12 0.06 -7.39
C LEU A 1 -9.91 -1.08 -6.74
N THR A 2 -9.45 -1.69 -5.65
CA THR A 2 -10.15 -2.80 -4.94
C THR A 2 -11.60 -2.45 -4.61
N LEU A 3 -11.85 -1.26 -4.06
CA LEU A 3 -13.21 -0.78 -3.78
C LEU A 3 -14.05 -0.69 -5.06
N GLY A 4 -13.52 -0.07 -6.11
CA GLY A 4 -14.21 0.12 -7.38
C GLY A 4 -14.61 -1.20 -8.04
N ILE A 5 -13.68 -2.17 -8.13
CA ILE A 5 -13.97 -3.50 -8.68
C ILE A 5 -15.07 -4.18 -7.86
N SER A 6 -14.98 -4.13 -6.54
CA SER A 6 -15.96 -4.79 -5.66
C SER A 6 -17.34 -4.13 -5.77
N LEU A 7 -17.42 -2.80 -5.90
CA LEU A 7 -18.67 -2.08 -6.17
C LEU A 7 -19.27 -2.48 -7.52
N MET A 8 -18.49 -2.46 -8.61
CA MET A 8 -18.94 -2.84 -9.95
C MET A 8 -19.45 -4.28 -10.00
N ARG A 9 -18.76 -5.22 -9.36
CA ARG A 9 -19.22 -6.60 -9.22
C ARG A 9 -20.51 -6.73 -8.43
N GLY A 10 -20.68 -5.86 -7.43
CA GLY A 10 -21.95 -5.75 -6.70
C GLY A 10 -23.07 -5.06 -7.48
N GLY A 11 -22.83 -4.60 -8.71
CA GLY A 11 -23.80 -3.88 -9.54
C GLY A 11 -24.01 -2.42 -9.12
N GLY A 12 -23.09 -1.85 -8.36
CA GLY A 12 -23.07 -0.43 -8.01
C GLY A 12 -22.22 0.36 -9.01
N PRO A 13 -22.72 1.44 -9.62
CA PRO A 13 -21.89 2.29 -10.47
C PRO A 13 -20.78 2.95 -9.65
N CYS A 14 -19.59 3.04 -10.25
CA CYS A 14 -18.44 3.66 -9.59
C CYS A 14 -17.60 4.45 -10.58
N ARG A 15 -17.32 5.70 -10.23
CA ARG A 15 -16.30 6.51 -10.90
C ARG A 15 -15.15 6.74 -9.94
N MET A 16 -13.94 6.58 -10.43
CA MET A 16 -12.71 6.90 -9.71
C MET A 16 -12.01 8.09 -10.37
N ILE A 17 -11.38 8.91 -9.55
CA ILE A 17 -10.55 10.03 -9.99
C ILE A 17 -9.18 9.93 -9.31
N ASP A 18 -8.14 10.33 -10.02
CA ASP A 18 -6.80 10.50 -9.48
C ASP A 18 -6.15 11.75 -10.09
N LYS A 19 -5.49 12.55 -9.24
CA LYS A 19 -4.80 13.77 -9.67
C LYS A 19 -3.53 13.51 -10.49
N LEU A 20 -2.98 12.31 -10.41
CA LEU A 20 -1.80 11.90 -11.17
C LEU A 20 -2.15 11.70 -12.66
N PRO A 21 -1.18 11.82 -13.56
CA PRO A 21 -1.38 11.54 -14.99
C PRO A 21 -1.51 10.04 -15.31
N GLY A 22 -1.18 9.18 -14.37
CA GLY A 22 -1.18 7.74 -14.50
C GLY A 22 -0.59 7.06 -13.26
N ARG A 23 -0.44 5.73 -13.32
CA ARG A 23 0.21 4.97 -12.25
C ARG A 23 1.68 5.38 -12.12
N LEU A 24 2.17 5.45 -10.89
CA LEU A 24 3.59 5.64 -10.63
C LEU A 24 4.35 4.36 -11.03
N PRO A 25 5.53 4.46 -11.65
CA PRO A 25 6.32 3.30 -12.05
C PRO A 25 7.04 2.60 -10.89
N TRP A 26 7.07 3.21 -9.72
CA TRP A 26 7.71 2.72 -8.49
C TRP A 26 6.75 2.76 -7.31
N SER A 27 7.04 1.98 -6.28
CA SER A 27 6.29 1.96 -5.05
C SER A 27 7.06 1.28 -3.93
N ARG A 28 6.75 1.67 -2.70
CA ARG A 28 7.32 1.07 -1.49
C ARG A 28 6.69 -0.28 -1.14
N ALA A 29 5.44 -0.53 -1.54
CA ALA A 29 4.73 -1.75 -1.22
C ALA A 29 5.06 -2.89 -2.19
N LEU A 30 5.31 -4.07 -1.63
CA LEU A 30 5.64 -5.30 -2.38
C LEU A 30 4.85 -6.52 -1.90
N GLY A 31 4.69 -6.66 -0.59
CA GLY A 31 4.18 -7.90 0.00
C GLY A 31 2.66 -8.00 -0.05
N LEU A 32 2.15 -9.12 -0.58
CA LEU A 32 0.74 -9.51 -0.48
C LEU A 32 0.62 -10.67 0.50
N HIS A 33 -0.23 -10.48 1.51
CA HIS A 33 -0.54 -11.49 2.52
C HIS A 33 -1.72 -12.36 2.08
N ALA A 34 -1.83 -13.54 2.69
CA ALA A 34 -2.89 -14.52 2.43
C ALA A 34 -4.30 -13.89 2.32
N ARG A 35 -4.66 -13.00 3.23
CA ARG A 35 -5.98 -12.35 3.20
C ARG A 35 -6.20 -11.48 1.96
N SER A 36 -5.18 -10.79 1.49
CA SER A 36 -5.26 -10.00 0.25
C SER A 36 -5.38 -10.90 -0.98
N GLU A 37 -4.72 -12.06 -0.97
CA GLU A 37 -4.88 -13.06 -2.02
C GLU A 37 -6.29 -13.64 -2.06
N GLU A 38 -6.89 -13.97 -0.90
CA GLU A 38 -8.29 -14.40 -0.80
C GLU A 38 -9.25 -13.33 -1.37
N ILE A 39 -9.00 -12.07 -1.09
CA ILE A 39 -9.78 -10.96 -1.64
C ILE A 39 -9.60 -10.87 -3.16
N PHE A 40 -8.37 -10.99 -3.66
CA PHE A 40 -8.08 -10.95 -5.10
C PHE A 40 -8.65 -12.16 -5.83
N ASP A 41 -8.68 -13.33 -5.19
CA ASP A 41 -9.38 -14.52 -5.71
C ASP A 41 -10.88 -14.25 -5.83
N ALA A 42 -11.51 -13.78 -4.75
CA ALA A 42 -12.90 -13.37 -4.75
C ALA A 42 -13.22 -12.30 -5.80
N MET A 43 -12.27 -11.43 -6.14
CA MET A 43 -12.40 -10.41 -7.19
C MET A 43 -12.15 -10.97 -8.61
N GLY A 44 -11.59 -12.18 -8.74
CA GLY A 44 -11.22 -12.81 -10.00
C GLY A 44 -9.99 -12.20 -10.67
N VAL A 45 -9.03 -11.70 -9.86
CA VAL A 45 -7.78 -11.09 -10.34
C VAL A 45 -6.51 -11.79 -9.83
N LEU A 46 -6.64 -12.73 -8.90
CA LEU A 46 -5.50 -13.35 -8.22
C LEU A 46 -4.52 -14.00 -9.20
N GLU A 47 -5.01 -14.80 -10.14
CA GLU A 47 -4.16 -15.49 -11.10
C GLU A 47 -3.34 -14.54 -11.99
N ALA A 48 -3.90 -13.38 -12.35
CA ALA A 48 -3.19 -12.37 -13.11
C ALA A 48 -2.10 -11.69 -12.28
N VAL A 49 -2.35 -11.48 -10.98
CA VAL A 49 -1.35 -10.95 -10.04
C VAL A 49 -0.26 -11.97 -9.78
N ARG A 50 -0.60 -13.24 -9.52
CA ARG A 50 0.37 -14.31 -9.26
C ARG A 50 1.37 -14.52 -10.40
N ARG A 51 0.92 -14.42 -11.66
CA ARG A 51 1.82 -14.49 -12.82
C ARG A 51 2.90 -13.41 -12.85
N GLN A 52 2.70 -12.32 -12.13
CA GLN A 52 3.64 -11.18 -12.03
C GLN A 52 4.35 -11.12 -10.68
N SER A 53 4.13 -12.13 -9.84
CA SER A 53 4.63 -12.19 -8.47
C SER A 53 5.69 -13.27 -8.32
N ARG A 54 6.44 -13.16 -7.23
CA ARG A 54 7.29 -14.22 -6.69
C ARG A 54 6.73 -14.68 -5.35
N ALA A 55 6.53 -15.98 -5.18
CA ALA A 55 6.12 -16.55 -3.91
C ALA A 55 7.35 -16.82 -3.04
N PHE A 56 7.29 -16.43 -1.77
CA PHE A 56 8.34 -16.72 -0.79
C PHE A 56 8.02 -17.99 -0.02
N GLN A 57 9.06 -18.83 0.14
CA GLN A 57 9.01 -20.07 0.91
C GLN A 57 9.39 -19.84 2.38
N ALA A 58 10.22 -18.82 2.65
CA ALA A 58 10.70 -18.52 3.98
C ALA A 58 11.01 -17.04 4.18
N ILE A 59 11.09 -16.66 5.46
CA ILE A 59 11.76 -15.43 5.92
C ILE A 59 12.96 -15.87 6.76
N HIS A 60 14.15 -15.44 6.37
CA HIS A 60 15.38 -15.69 7.11
C HIS A 60 15.78 -14.41 7.85
N VAL A 61 16.05 -14.55 9.14
CA VAL A 61 16.58 -13.46 9.96
C VAL A 61 17.98 -13.87 10.43
N TYR A 62 18.96 -13.03 10.13
CA TYR A 62 20.37 -13.22 10.47
C TYR A 62 20.77 -12.23 11.57
N GLY A 63 21.68 -12.64 12.44
CA GLY A 63 22.25 -11.76 13.44
C GLY A 63 23.61 -11.22 13.07
N ASP A 64 24.34 -10.75 14.10
CA ASP A 64 25.70 -10.26 14.02
C ASP A 64 26.61 -11.32 13.36
N ARG A 65 27.42 -10.91 12.37
CA ARG A 65 28.18 -11.71 11.41
C ARG A 65 27.36 -12.45 10.35
N GLY A 66 26.14 -11.99 10.13
CA GLY A 66 25.34 -12.29 8.95
C GLY A 66 25.28 -13.76 8.57
N ARG A 67 25.52 -14.03 7.29
CA ARG A 67 25.37 -15.35 6.69
C ARG A 67 26.37 -16.41 7.17
N GLU A 68 27.56 -16.04 7.64
CA GLU A 68 28.60 -17.01 8.03
C GLU A 68 28.14 -18.03 9.07
N LYS A 69 27.21 -17.60 9.95
CA LYS A 69 26.64 -18.45 11.01
C LYS A 69 25.30 -19.09 10.66
N GLY A 70 24.76 -18.78 9.48
CA GLY A 70 23.39 -19.14 9.11
C GLY A 70 22.33 -18.25 9.77
N PRO A 71 21.03 -18.43 9.42
CA PRO A 71 19.95 -17.66 10.00
C PRO A 71 19.74 -17.97 11.47
N LEU A 72 19.54 -16.95 12.29
CA LEU A 72 19.09 -17.07 13.69
C LEU A 72 17.67 -17.61 13.77
N LEU A 73 16.85 -17.24 12.81
CA LEU A 73 15.46 -17.63 12.71
C LEU A 73 15.09 -17.85 11.25
N THR A 74 14.41 -18.94 10.99
CA THR A 74 13.74 -19.20 9.71
C THR A 74 12.26 -19.38 9.99
N LEU A 75 11.43 -18.54 9.38
CA LEU A 75 9.98 -18.64 9.42
C LEU A 75 9.53 -19.25 8.08
N PRO A 76 9.10 -20.53 8.07
CA PRO A 76 8.57 -21.13 6.85
C PRO A 76 7.26 -20.47 6.46
N MET A 77 7.11 -20.14 5.18
CA MET A 77 5.84 -19.73 4.60
C MET A 77 5.11 -20.97 4.10
N GLY A 78 3.80 -20.98 4.17
CA GLY A 78 3.01 -22.11 3.70
C GLY A 78 2.29 -22.89 4.79
N GLU A 79 2.47 -22.52 6.05
CA GLU A 79 1.82 -23.16 7.20
C GLU A 79 0.54 -22.44 7.70
N LEU A 80 0.19 -21.30 7.09
CA LEU A 80 -1.02 -20.58 7.46
C LEU A 80 -2.27 -21.37 7.05
N PRO A 81 -3.34 -21.36 7.88
CA PRO A 81 -4.63 -21.99 7.56
C PRO A 81 -5.40 -21.18 6.50
N SER A 82 -4.84 -21.05 5.31
CA SER A 82 -5.40 -20.33 4.16
C SER A 82 -5.15 -21.15 2.89
N PRO A 83 -6.03 -21.06 1.87
CA PRO A 83 -5.74 -21.58 0.54
C PRO A 83 -4.50 -20.94 -0.11
N PHE A 84 -4.06 -19.81 0.40
CA PHE A 84 -2.95 -19.02 -0.10
C PHE A 84 -1.95 -18.72 1.04
N PRO A 85 -1.23 -19.74 1.55
CA PRO A 85 -0.45 -19.59 2.77
C PRO A 85 0.88 -18.87 2.58
N GLN A 86 1.31 -18.63 1.34
CA GLN A 86 2.58 -18.00 1.00
C GLN A 86 2.49 -16.49 1.04
N LEU A 87 3.59 -15.81 1.27
CA LEU A 87 3.75 -14.38 1.04
C LEU A 87 4.13 -14.15 -0.42
N LEU A 88 3.35 -13.36 -1.15
CA LEU A 88 3.70 -12.98 -2.52
C LEU A 88 4.45 -11.64 -2.52
N CYS A 89 5.56 -11.61 -3.24
CA CYS A 89 6.23 -10.37 -3.63
C CYS A 89 5.71 -9.93 -5.01
N CYS A 90 5.03 -8.80 -5.06
CA CYS A 90 4.57 -8.18 -6.30
C CYS A 90 4.68 -6.66 -6.21
N PRO A 91 5.45 -5.99 -7.07
CA PRO A 91 5.49 -4.54 -7.09
C PRO A 91 4.11 -3.94 -7.28
N GLN A 92 3.74 -2.96 -6.46
CA GLN A 92 2.42 -2.32 -6.48
C GLN A 92 1.99 -1.84 -7.87
N PRO A 93 2.86 -1.24 -8.72
CA PRO A 93 2.46 -0.84 -10.07
C PRO A 93 1.94 -1.98 -10.94
N ARG A 94 2.43 -3.21 -10.73
CA ARG A 94 1.95 -4.40 -11.44
C ARG A 94 0.58 -4.84 -10.92
N ILE A 95 0.38 -4.79 -9.59
CA ILE A 95 -0.94 -5.04 -8.98
C ILE A 95 -1.95 -4.02 -9.49
N GLU A 96 -1.60 -2.74 -9.47
CA GLU A 96 -2.48 -1.66 -9.94
C GLU A 96 -2.83 -1.81 -11.42
N ALA A 97 -1.89 -2.26 -12.26
CA ALA A 97 -2.17 -2.53 -13.67
C ALA A 97 -3.25 -3.59 -13.86
N VAL A 98 -3.14 -4.72 -13.15
CA VAL A 98 -4.14 -5.79 -13.19
C VAL A 98 -5.50 -5.31 -12.66
N LEU A 99 -5.48 -4.57 -11.56
CA LEU A 99 -6.71 -4.05 -10.95
C LEU A 99 -7.38 -2.99 -11.84
N GLU A 100 -6.61 -2.11 -12.47
CA GLU A 100 -7.18 -1.11 -13.39
C GLU A 100 -7.80 -1.78 -14.62
N GLU A 101 -7.10 -2.72 -15.24
CA GLU A 101 -7.64 -3.49 -16.36
C GLU A 101 -8.97 -4.17 -15.98
N ARG A 102 -9.01 -4.80 -14.81
CA ARG A 102 -10.23 -5.42 -14.31
C ARG A 102 -11.34 -4.42 -14.05
N PHE A 103 -11.04 -3.30 -13.42
CA PHE A 103 -12.02 -2.24 -13.16
C PHE A 103 -12.66 -1.71 -14.46
N ARG A 104 -11.82 -1.40 -15.46
CA ARG A 104 -12.29 -0.95 -16.79
C ARG A 104 -13.08 -2.02 -17.53
N SER A 105 -12.67 -3.30 -17.44
CA SER A 105 -13.40 -4.42 -18.05
C SER A 105 -14.81 -4.62 -17.50
N LEU A 106 -15.06 -4.14 -16.27
CA LEU A 106 -16.38 -4.13 -15.63
C LEU A 106 -17.20 -2.87 -15.99
N GLY A 107 -16.68 -1.99 -16.84
CA GLY A 107 -17.32 -0.72 -17.21
C GLY A 107 -17.05 0.42 -16.23
N GLY A 108 -16.08 0.27 -15.33
CA GLY A 108 -15.68 1.32 -14.39
C GLY A 108 -15.00 2.49 -15.10
N GLU A 109 -15.31 3.72 -14.67
CA GLU A 109 -14.68 4.94 -15.16
C GLU A 109 -13.54 5.37 -14.24
N LEU A 110 -12.31 5.44 -14.75
CA LEU A 110 -11.15 6.00 -14.06
C LEU A 110 -10.64 7.21 -14.84
N TRP A 111 -10.66 8.37 -14.18
CA TRP A 111 -10.15 9.62 -14.69
C TRP A 111 -8.80 9.94 -14.05
N TRP A 112 -7.76 9.94 -14.86
CA TRP A 112 -6.46 10.46 -14.51
C TRP A 112 -6.42 11.97 -14.71
N ASN A 113 -5.42 12.67 -14.12
CA ASN A 113 -5.34 14.14 -14.14
C ASN A 113 -6.59 14.83 -13.57
N ALA A 114 -7.29 14.19 -12.64
CA ALA A 114 -8.55 14.66 -12.07
C ALA A 114 -8.38 14.90 -10.57
N GLU A 115 -8.23 16.16 -10.18
CA GLU A 115 -7.99 16.60 -8.81
C GLU A 115 -9.27 17.04 -8.11
N LEU A 116 -9.56 16.48 -6.94
CA LEU A 116 -10.64 16.93 -6.09
C LEU A 116 -10.29 18.29 -5.46
N LEU A 117 -11.08 19.32 -5.78
CA LEU A 117 -10.91 20.67 -5.23
C LEU A 117 -11.76 20.91 -3.98
N ASP A 118 -13.04 20.53 -4.02
CA ASP A 118 -14.00 20.76 -2.94
C ASP A 118 -15.05 19.66 -2.87
N VAL A 119 -15.60 19.48 -1.67
CA VAL A 119 -16.68 18.51 -1.40
C VAL A 119 -17.71 19.15 -0.49
N GLN A 120 -18.95 19.11 -0.90
CA GLN A 120 -20.10 19.52 -0.12
C GLN A 120 -21.08 18.36 0.00
N GLN A 121 -21.75 18.23 1.14
CA GLN A 121 -22.77 17.21 1.35
C GLN A 121 -23.99 17.77 2.03
N ASP A 122 -25.15 17.23 1.70
CA ASP A 122 -26.43 17.51 2.33
C ASP A 122 -27.24 16.23 2.57
N GLY A 123 -28.50 16.35 2.93
CA GLY A 123 -29.39 15.19 3.15
C GLY A 123 -29.61 14.34 1.90
N SER A 124 -29.42 14.89 0.69
CA SER A 124 -29.71 14.24 -0.60
C SER A 124 -28.50 13.56 -1.22
N GLY A 125 -27.27 14.05 -0.95
CA GLY A 125 -26.08 13.51 -1.60
C GLY A 125 -24.78 14.28 -1.30
N VAL A 126 -23.81 14.05 -2.16
CA VAL A 126 -22.49 14.70 -2.15
C VAL A 126 -22.27 15.38 -3.49
N ARG A 127 -21.82 16.62 -3.45
CA ARG A 127 -21.35 17.38 -4.61
C ARG A 127 -19.84 17.53 -4.50
N ALA A 128 -19.13 17.07 -5.52
CA ALA A 128 -17.67 17.19 -5.62
C ALA A 128 -17.31 18.14 -6.77
N THR A 129 -16.40 19.06 -6.54
CA THR A 129 -15.78 19.90 -7.58
C THR A 129 -14.43 19.29 -7.93
N VAL A 130 -14.23 18.94 -9.19
CA VAL A 130 -13.05 18.26 -9.71
C VAL A 130 -12.41 19.10 -10.80
N LEU A 131 -11.11 19.35 -10.73
CA LEU A 131 -10.32 19.94 -11.79
C LEU A 131 -9.78 18.84 -12.70
N GLN A 132 -10.30 18.75 -13.90
CA GLN A 132 -9.81 17.85 -14.94
C GLN A 132 -8.78 18.56 -15.79
N ARG A 133 -7.51 18.14 -15.73
CA ARG A 133 -6.45 18.68 -16.59
C ARG A 133 -6.35 17.88 -17.89
N SER A 134 -6.17 18.55 -19.01
CA SER A 134 -5.89 17.96 -20.32
C SER A 134 -4.80 18.75 -21.03
N GLU A 135 -4.13 18.13 -22.00
CA GLU A 135 -3.12 18.81 -22.83
C GLU A 135 -3.72 19.96 -23.65
N GLU A 136 -5.01 19.86 -23.98
CA GLU A 136 -5.72 20.86 -24.79
C GLU A 136 -6.08 22.13 -24.01
N HIS A 137 -6.19 22.04 -22.67
CA HIS A 137 -6.58 23.15 -21.79
C HIS A 137 -5.51 23.41 -20.73
N GLN A 138 -4.65 24.39 -20.92
CA GLN A 138 -3.53 24.76 -20.04
C GLN A 138 -3.92 25.03 -18.57
N GLY A 139 -5.20 25.32 -18.26
CA GLY A 139 -5.70 25.58 -16.91
C GLY A 139 -6.54 24.46 -16.31
N GLY A 140 -6.93 23.46 -17.12
CA GLY A 140 -7.92 22.45 -16.74
C GLY A 140 -9.37 22.95 -16.78
N GLU A 141 -10.31 22.04 -16.68
CA GLU A 141 -11.77 22.28 -16.67
C GLU A 141 -12.34 21.87 -15.30
N GLU A 142 -13.08 22.77 -14.66
CA GLU A 142 -13.82 22.41 -13.45
C GLU A 142 -15.09 21.63 -13.81
N ARG A 143 -15.26 20.46 -13.17
CA ARG A 143 -16.43 19.59 -13.30
C ARG A 143 -17.11 19.41 -11.97
N HIS A 144 -18.42 19.51 -11.97
CA HIS A 144 -19.25 19.26 -10.80
C HIS A 144 -19.87 17.86 -10.90
N LEU A 145 -19.50 17.00 -9.96
CA LEU A 145 -20.04 15.65 -9.86
C LEU A 145 -21.06 15.58 -8.73
N GLN A 146 -22.14 14.86 -8.96
CA GLN A 146 -23.12 14.52 -7.91
C GLN A 146 -23.12 13.01 -7.69
N THR A 147 -23.12 12.59 -6.44
CA THR A 147 -23.13 11.20 -6.06
C THR A 147 -23.89 11.01 -4.75
N GLU A 148 -24.36 9.81 -4.50
CA GLU A 148 -25.00 9.46 -3.24
C GLU A 148 -23.99 9.36 -2.09
N LEU A 149 -22.81 8.80 -2.36
CA LEU A 149 -21.73 8.60 -1.41
C LEU A 149 -20.39 8.94 -2.05
N LEU A 150 -19.43 9.43 -1.25
CA LEU A 150 -18.04 9.66 -1.65
C LEU A 150 -17.10 8.90 -0.73
N VAL A 151 -16.07 8.28 -1.30
CA VAL A 151 -15.01 7.64 -0.53
C VAL A 151 -13.67 8.27 -0.85
N GLY A 152 -13.02 8.84 0.16
CA GLY A 152 -11.63 9.28 0.11
C GLY A 152 -10.70 8.10 0.32
N ALA A 153 -9.98 7.71 -0.73
CA ALA A 153 -8.89 6.75 -0.70
C ALA A 153 -7.61 7.41 -1.26
N ASP A 154 -7.41 8.67 -0.88
CA ASP A 154 -6.47 9.65 -1.45
C ASP A 154 -5.18 9.79 -0.62
N GLY A 155 -4.88 8.75 0.19
CA GLY A 155 -3.58 8.58 0.84
C GLY A 155 -3.38 9.39 2.12
N ALA A 156 -2.15 9.38 2.63
CA ALA A 156 -1.77 10.02 3.90
C ALA A 156 -2.06 11.52 3.95
N HIS A 157 -2.00 12.21 2.80
CA HIS A 157 -2.32 13.62 2.64
C HIS A 157 -3.74 13.82 2.08
N SER A 158 -4.71 13.06 2.58
CA SER A 158 -6.08 13.03 2.09
C SER A 158 -6.77 14.40 2.14
N ARG A 159 -7.12 14.89 0.96
CA ARG A 159 -7.93 16.10 0.79
C ARG A 159 -9.34 15.91 1.34
N VAL A 160 -9.91 14.71 1.12
CA VAL A 160 -11.24 14.36 1.64
C VAL A 160 -11.25 14.43 3.17
N ARG A 161 -10.25 13.86 3.84
CA ARG A 161 -10.12 13.93 5.30
C ARG A 161 -10.02 15.37 5.81
N GLU A 162 -9.20 16.20 5.15
CA GLU A 162 -9.03 17.62 5.49
C GLU A 162 -10.35 18.40 5.35
N THR A 163 -11.07 18.20 4.26
CA THR A 163 -12.39 18.82 4.03
C THR A 163 -13.40 18.45 5.09
N LEU A 164 -13.33 17.23 5.63
CA LEU A 164 -14.16 16.80 6.74
C LEU A 164 -13.74 17.39 8.09
N GLY A 165 -12.61 18.08 8.17
CA GLY A 165 -12.05 18.59 9.42
C GLY A 165 -11.70 17.49 10.41
N LEU A 166 -11.32 16.31 9.92
CA LEU A 166 -10.95 15.18 10.76
C LEU A 166 -9.46 15.22 11.06
N PRO A 167 -9.06 15.31 12.35
CA PRO A 167 -7.65 15.30 12.71
C PRO A 167 -7.04 13.92 12.43
N PHE A 168 -5.80 13.93 11.93
CA PHE A 168 -4.99 12.73 11.72
C PHE A 168 -4.01 12.60 12.89
N ALA A 169 -4.52 12.07 14.00
CA ALA A 169 -3.78 11.98 15.25
C ALA A 169 -2.71 10.90 15.18
N GLY A 170 -1.55 11.18 15.76
CA GLY A 170 -0.43 10.24 15.84
C GLY A 170 0.90 10.96 15.91
N ASN A 171 1.99 10.20 15.76
CA ASN A 171 3.36 10.67 15.84
C ASN A 171 4.11 10.32 14.55
N ASP A 172 5.10 11.13 14.23
CA ASP A 172 6.13 10.78 13.27
C ASP A 172 7.27 10.13 14.05
N TYR A 173 7.80 9.02 13.55
CA TYR A 173 9.01 8.43 14.09
C TYR A 173 10.21 9.18 13.53
N HIS A 174 11.24 9.30 14.34
CA HIS A 174 12.50 9.94 13.93
C HIS A 174 13.35 9.03 13.03
N GLU A 175 12.99 7.77 12.97
CA GLU A 175 13.70 6.77 12.16
C GLU A 175 13.46 7.00 10.67
N SER A 176 14.55 7.03 9.93
CA SER A 176 14.60 7.16 8.49
C SER A 176 15.08 5.85 7.86
N PHE A 177 14.60 5.57 6.66
CA PHE A 177 14.95 4.39 5.90
C PHE A 177 15.31 4.80 4.48
N LEU A 178 16.37 4.21 3.96
CA LEU A 178 16.66 4.22 2.54
C LEU A 178 16.17 2.93 1.90
N LEU A 179 15.62 3.05 0.71
CA LEU A 179 15.16 1.94 -0.12
C LEU A 179 15.81 2.06 -1.50
N ALA A 180 16.40 0.98 -1.97
CA ALA A 180 16.95 0.89 -3.32
C ALA A 180 16.43 -0.35 -4.06
N ASP A 181 15.98 -0.16 -5.30
CA ASP A 181 15.74 -1.25 -6.24
C ASP A 181 16.97 -1.36 -7.14
N VAL A 182 17.62 -2.52 -7.14
CA VAL A 182 18.92 -2.74 -7.76
C VAL A 182 18.96 -3.99 -8.61
N ASP A 183 19.86 -4.01 -9.57
CA ASP A 183 20.37 -5.24 -10.20
C ASP A 183 21.48 -5.79 -9.31
N TRP A 184 21.27 -6.95 -8.74
CA TRP A 184 22.19 -7.53 -7.79
C TRP A 184 22.17 -9.04 -7.88
N ASN A 185 23.30 -9.68 -7.72
CA ASN A 185 23.44 -11.13 -7.74
C ASN A 185 24.16 -11.61 -6.47
N PRO A 186 23.49 -11.52 -5.31
CA PRO A 186 24.03 -12.04 -4.07
C PRO A 186 23.98 -13.57 -4.06
N ASP A 187 24.84 -14.18 -3.23
CA ASP A 187 24.71 -15.59 -2.91
C ASP A 187 23.64 -15.79 -1.81
N LEU A 188 22.40 -15.40 -2.12
CA LEU A 188 21.21 -15.56 -1.26
C LEU A 188 20.10 -16.31 -2.02
N GLU A 189 19.23 -16.99 -1.28
CA GLU A 189 18.08 -17.69 -1.85
C GLU A 189 17.10 -16.70 -2.49
N ASN A 190 16.67 -16.99 -3.72
CA ASN A 190 15.78 -16.12 -4.48
C ASN A 190 14.28 -16.29 -4.14
N ASP A 191 13.93 -17.25 -3.30
CA ASP A 191 12.56 -17.55 -2.86
C ASP A 191 12.36 -17.30 -1.36
N ALA A 192 13.26 -16.55 -0.75
CA ALA A 192 13.18 -16.13 0.63
C ALA A 192 13.36 -14.61 0.79
N PHE A 193 12.77 -14.08 1.84
CA PHE A 193 13.03 -12.74 2.35
C PHE A 193 14.20 -12.80 3.34
N HIS A 194 15.15 -11.87 3.25
CA HIS A 194 16.33 -11.84 4.10
C HIS A 194 16.38 -10.57 4.93
N GLY A 195 16.39 -10.71 6.26
CA GLY A 195 16.60 -9.62 7.21
C GLY A 195 17.87 -9.82 7.99
N PHE A 196 18.74 -8.83 8.03
CA PHE A 196 20.00 -8.83 8.78
C PHE A 196 19.91 -7.79 9.90
N LEU A 197 20.07 -8.27 11.14
CA LEU A 197 20.19 -7.46 12.33
C LEU A 197 21.68 -7.19 12.55
N LEU A 198 22.13 -6.00 12.23
CA LEU A 198 23.52 -5.59 12.25
C LEU A 198 23.82 -4.74 13.48
N ALA A 199 25.09 -4.47 13.75
CA ALA A 199 25.51 -3.69 14.93
C ALA A 199 24.97 -2.24 14.86
N ASP A 200 25.02 -1.64 13.67
CA ASP A 200 24.64 -0.25 13.45
C ASP A 200 23.41 -0.10 12.56
N GLY A 201 22.43 -0.97 12.72
CA GLY A 201 21.17 -0.91 11.98
C GLY A 201 20.72 -2.22 11.38
N ASN A 202 19.99 -2.15 10.27
CA ASN A 202 19.43 -3.33 9.63
C ASN A 202 19.65 -3.27 8.11
N LEU A 203 19.75 -4.44 7.49
CA LEU A 203 19.61 -4.60 6.05
C LEU A 203 18.47 -5.58 5.78
N ILE A 204 17.56 -5.19 4.92
CA ILE A 204 16.54 -6.07 4.37
C ILE A 204 16.82 -6.26 2.89
N ALA A 205 16.87 -7.51 2.42
CA ALA A 205 17.06 -7.85 1.03
C ALA A 205 15.90 -8.73 0.53
N ILE A 206 15.18 -8.25 -0.47
CA ILE A 206 13.97 -8.85 -1.00
C ILE A 206 14.15 -9.13 -2.49
N PRO A 207 14.17 -10.40 -2.93
CA PRO A 207 14.23 -10.72 -4.35
C PRO A 207 12.94 -10.32 -5.07
N MET A 208 13.09 -9.61 -6.18
CA MET A 208 11.98 -9.12 -6.98
C MET A 208 11.62 -10.10 -8.11
N PRO A 209 10.39 -10.07 -8.65
CA PRO A 209 9.98 -10.98 -9.74
C PRO A 209 10.78 -10.85 -11.04
N ASP A 210 11.44 -9.71 -11.26
CA ASP A 210 12.20 -9.40 -12.47
C ASP A 210 13.74 -9.62 -12.35
N ALA A 211 14.13 -10.50 -11.45
CA ALA A 211 15.52 -10.82 -11.12
C ALA A 211 16.30 -9.67 -10.44
N GLY A 212 15.66 -8.54 -10.12
CA GLY A 212 16.23 -7.50 -9.29
C GLY A 212 16.05 -7.79 -7.81
N TRP A 213 16.57 -6.90 -6.98
CA TRP A 213 16.43 -6.92 -5.53
C TRP A 213 15.98 -5.58 -5.01
N ARG A 214 15.15 -5.60 -3.98
CA ARG A 214 14.87 -4.44 -3.15
C ARG A 214 15.69 -4.53 -1.88
N LEU A 215 16.45 -3.48 -1.62
CA LEU A 215 17.21 -3.31 -0.38
C LEU A 215 16.54 -2.23 0.46
N VAL A 216 16.48 -2.44 1.77
CA VAL A 216 16.05 -1.41 2.73
C VAL A 216 17.05 -1.39 3.87
N VAL A 217 17.54 -0.20 4.24
CA VAL A 217 18.44 0.01 5.36
C VAL A 217 17.89 1.09 6.28
N THR A 218 18.15 0.95 7.58
CA THR A 218 17.96 2.03 8.55
C THR A 218 19.04 3.08 8.39
N GLU A 219 18.64 4.34 8.46
CA GLU A 219 19.50 5.52 8.39
C GLU A 219 19.47 6.24 9.74
N GLU A 220 20.59 6.83 10.14
CA GLU A 220 20.66 7.65 11.34
C GLU A 220 19.69 8.85 11.24
N PRO A 221 19.00 9.21 12.34
CA PRO A 221 18.08 10.33 12.34
C PRO A 221 18.79 11.67 12.04
N GLY A 222 18.17 12.46 11.16
CA GLY A 222 18.64 13.83 10.85
C GLY A 222 19.65 13.94 9.72
N GLU A 223 19.87 12.89 8.96
CA GLU A 223 20.68 12.96 7.76
C GLU A 223 19.89 13.63 6.62
N GLU A 224 20.35 14.83 6.21
CA GLU A 224 19.71 15.63 5.15
C GLU A 224 20.38 15.44 3.77
N ALA A 225 21.48 14.68 3.71
CA ALA A 225 22.19 14.42 2.47
C ALA A 225 21.30 13.71 1.44
N GLU A 226 21.54 13.94 0.14
CA GLU A 226 20.89 13.19 -0.91
C GLU A 226 21.18 11.68 -0.74
N PRO A 227 20.19 10.80 -0.85
CA PRO A 227 20.38 9.38 -0.72
C PRO A 227 21.37 8.84 -1.77
N ASP A 228 22.31 8.02 -1.34
CA ASP A 228 23.26 7.34 -2.21
C ASP A 228 23.39 5.85 -1.87
N MET A 229 24.23 5.12 -2.59
CA MET A 229 24.45 3.69 -2.38
C MET A 229 25.48 3.38 -1.29
N ALA A 230 26.17 4.36 -0.71
CA ALA A 230 27.28 4.13 0.20
C ALA A 230 26.84 3.33 1.45
N LEU A 231 25.75 3.73 2.09
CA LEU A 231 25.19 3.03 3.25
C LEU A 231 24.76 1.60 2.92
N PHE A 232 24.18 1.36 1.73
CA PHE A 232 23.83 0.00 1.29
C PHE A 232 25.07 -0.87 1.13
N HIS A 233 26.13 -0.34 0.52
CA HIS A 233 27.39 -1.07 0.36
C HIS A 233 28.04 -1.41 1.69
N GLU A 234 27.99 -0.49 2.65
CA GLU A 234 28.48 -0.74 4.02
C GLU A 234 27.68 -1.88 4.68
N ARG A 235 26.35 -1.79 4.69
CA ARG A 235 25.49 -2.82 5.30
C ARG A 235 25.58 -4.18 4.59
N ILE A 236 25.78 -4.20 3.28
CA ILE A 236 26.03 -5.46 2.53
C ILE A 236 27.34 -6.10 2.97
N ARG A 237 28.44 -5.34 3.11
CA ARG A 237 29.71 -5.90 3.59
C ARG A 237 29.60 -6.43 5.01
N GLU A 238 28.94 -5.71 5.91
CA GLU A 238 28.67 -6.16 7.27
C GLU A 238 27.85 -7.45 7.31
N ALA A 239 26.80 -7.56 6.48
CA ALA A 239 25.90 -8.68 6.42
C ALA A 239 26.48 -9.92 5.73
N LEU A 240 27.24 -9.74 4.65
CA LEU A 240 27.65 -10.83 3.75
C LEU A 240 29.17 -10.97 3.62
N GLY A 241 29.95 -10.09 4.27
CA GLY A 241 31.41 -10.07 4.22
C GLY A 241 31.98 -9.17 3.12
N ASP A 242 33.26 -8.81 3.27
CA ASP A 242 33.96 -7.85 2.39
C ASP A 242 34.06 -8.29 0.92
N GLN A 243 33.94 -9.57 0.64
CA GLN A 243 33.99 -10.14 -0.72
C GLN A 243 32.60 -10.26 -1.37
N ALA A 244 31.54 -9.82 -0.70
CA ALA A 244 30.20 -9.86 -1.25
C ALA A 244 30.11 -8.96 -2.51
N PRO A 245 29.42 -9.41 -3.56
CA PRO A 245 29.16 -8.56 -4.71
C PRO A 245 28.34 -7.35 -4.27
N LEU A 246 28.71 -6.17 -4.72
CA LEU A 246 27.98 -4.94 -4.45
C LEU A 246 27.13 -4.57 -5.68
N PRO A 247 25.88 -4.11 -5.51
CA PRO A 247 25.12 -3.58 -6.63
C PRO A 247 25.71 -2.24 -7.10
N ASP A 248 25.59 -1.99 -8.40
CA ASP A 248 25.99 -0.73 -9.01
C ASP A 248 24.91 0.36 -8.82
N GLU A 249 24.55 1.07 -9.88
CA GLU A 249 23.53 2.12 -9.89
C GLU A 249 22.13 1.57 -9.57
N PRO A 250 21.36 2.24 -8.71
CA PRO A 250 20.02 1.82 -8.39
C PRO A 250 19.05 2.15 -9.55
N ARG A 251 18.09 1.26 -9.82
CA ARG A 251 16.95 1.54 -10.70
C ARG A 251 16.02 2.58 -10.09
N TRP A 252 15.94 2.59 -8.76
CA TRP A 252 15.18 3.53 -7.94
C TRP A 252 15.78 3.61 -6.55
N LEU A 253 15.88 4.84 -6.03
CA LEU A 253 16.38 5.15 -4.71
C LEU A 253 15.43 6.14 -4.03
N SER A 254 15.08 5.90 -2.77
CA SER A 254 14.12 6.74 -2.04
C SER A 254 14.40 6.71 -0.55
N ARG A 255 14.28 7.87 0.09
CA ARG A 255 14.19 7.99 1.55
C ARG A 255 12.73 8.02 1.99
N PHE A 256 12.43 7.42 3.13
CA PHE A 256 11.13 7.56 3.76
C PHE A 256 11.24 7.51 5.28
N THR A 257 10.34 8.22 5.93
CA THR A 257 10.16 8.18 7.38
C THR A 257 8.90 7.40 7.72
N ILE A 258 8.89 6.79 8.89
CA ILE A 258 7.73 6.08 9.40
C ILE A 258 6.80 7.10 10.04
N GLN A 259 5.53 7.03 9.66
CA GLN A 259 4.45 7.76 10.30
C GLN A 259 3.49 6.77 10.95
N ARG A 260 2.96 7.14 12.10
CA ARG A 260 1.94 6.40 12.81
C ARG A 260 0.77 7.33 13.10
N ARG A 261 -0.27 7.24 12.29
CA ARG A 261 -1.42 8.13 12.38
C ARG A 261 -2.72 7.37 12.19
N LEU A 262 -3.74 7.79 12.91
CA LEU A 262 -5.08 7.22 12.83
C LEU A 262 -6.13 8.33 12.95
N VAL A 263 -7.11 8.30 12.05
CA VAL A 263 -8.25 9.21 12.11
C VAL A 263 -9.26 8.74 13.18
N SER A 264 -9.93 9.69 13.81
CA SER A 264 -10.95 9.38 14.82
C SER A 264 -12.21 8.72 14.24
N HIS A 265 -12.60 9.12 13.04
CA HIS A 265 -13.81 8.67 12.38
C HIS A 265 -13.55 8.35 10.91
N TYR A 266 -14.01 7.17 10.46
CA TYR A 266 -13.91 6.71 9.07
C TYR A 266 -15.06 7.21 8.19
N ARG A 267 -16.04 7.87 8.79
CA ARG A 267 -17.21 8.38 8.11
C ARG A 267 -17.73 9.66 8.74
N ARG A 268 -18.19 10.57 7.90
CA ARG A 268 -19.01 11.73 8.28
C ARG A 268 -20.18 11.85 7.29
N ASN A 269 -21.39 11.43 7.73
CA ASN A 269 -22.60 11.36 6.92
C ASN A 269 -22.43 10.51 5.65
N ARG A 270 -22.32 11.15 4.48
CA ARG A 270 -22.23 10.52 3.16
C ARG A 270 -20.79 10.38 2.64
N ILE A 271 -19.82 10.86 3.38
CA ILE A 271 -18.41 10.80 3.02
C ILE A 271 -17.69 9.82 3.94
N LEU A 272 -16.95 8.89 3.33
CA LEU A 272 -16.18 7.87 4.01
C LEU A 272 -14.71 7.97 3.64
N LEU A 273 -13.84 7.39 4.45
CA LEU A 273 -12.41 7.28 4.21
C LEU A 273 -12.00 5.81 4.18
N ALA A 274 -10.94 5.47 3.43
CA ALA A 274 -10.40 4.11 3.37
C ALA A 274 -8.87 4.11 3.17
N GLY A 275 -8.19 3.09 3.67
CA GLY A 275 -6.74 2.91 3.55
C GLY A 275 -5.96 4.05 4.21
N ASP A 276 -4.89 4.52 3.57
CA ASP A 276 -3.98 5.54 4.13
C ASP A 276 -4.66 6.89 4.42
N ALA A 277 -5.85 7.15 3.89
CA ALA A 277 -6.66 8.29 4.31
C ALA A 277 -7.18 8.15 5.75
N CYS A 278 -7.31 6.91 6.25
CA CYS A 278 -7.74 6.57 7.61
C CYS A 278 -6.58 6.32 8.57
N HIS A 279 -5.54 5.63 8.13
CA HIS A 279 -4.44 5.15 8.96
C HIS A 279 -3.15 5.02 8.15
N VAL A 280 -2.05 5.43 8.75
CA VAL A 280 -0.69 5.24 8.23
C VAL A 280 0.14 4.59 9.32
N GLN A 281 0.96 3.64 8.92
CA GLN A 281 1.77 2.82 9.82
C GLN A 281 3.13 2.51 9.21
N SER A 282 4.02 1.93 10.02
CA SER A 282 5.31 1.43 9.57
C SER A 282 5.16 0.48 8.38
N PRO A 283 6.03 0.55 7.37
CA PRO A 283 6.09 -0.42 6.28
C PRO A 283 6.60 -1.78 6.71
N LEU A 284 7.16 -1.90 7.92
CA LEU A 284 7.62 -3.17 8.48
C LEU A 284 6.47 -4.18 8.54
N GLY A 285 6.70 -5.38 8.03
CA GLY A 285 5.68 -6.42 7.90
C GLY A 285 4.72 -6.25 6.71
N ALA A 286 4.95 -5.29 5.81
CA ALA A 286 4.16 -5.09 4.58
C ALA A 286 2.64 -4.95 4.81
N GLN A 287 2.21 -4.34 5.92
CA GLN A 287 0.80 -4.32 6.35
C GLN A 287 -0.06 -3.25 5.68
N GLY A 288 0.49 -2.08 5.30
CA GLY A 288 -0.28 -0.90 4.86
C GLY A 288 -1.20 -1.19 3.68
N MET A 289 -0.64 -1.66 2.55
CA MET A 289 -1.40 -2.01 1.36
C MET A 289 -2.45 -3.10 1.64
N ASN A 290 -2.09 -4.14 2.39
CA ASN A 290 -2.97 -5.25 2.74
C ASN A 290 -4.17 -4.80 3.58
N THR A 291 -3.95 -3.87 4.52
CA THR A 291 -5.02 -3.29 5.33
C THR A 291 -5.96 -2.44 4.49
N GLY A 292 -5.43 -1.61 3.59
CA GLY A 292 -6.23 -0.80 2.66
C GLY A 292 -7.06 -1.66 1.71
N ILE A 293 -6.53 -2.78 1.21
CA ILE A 293 -7.26 -3.77 0.40
C ILE A 293 -8.43 -4.35 1.21
N ALA A 294 -8.18 -4.75 2.45
CA ALA A 294 -9.21 -5.32 3.32
C ALA A 294 -10.27 -4.29 3.74
N ASP A 295 -9.88 -3.03 3.97
CA ASP A 295 -10.81 -1.92 4.21
C ASP A 295 -11.76 -1.72 3.04
N ALA A 296 -11.20 -1.63 1.84
CA ALA A 296 -11.94 -1.44 0.60
C ALA A 296 -12.95 -2.59 0.34
N PHE A 297 -12.52 -3.83 0.56
CA PHE A 297 -13.36 -5.00 0.39
C PHE A 297 -14.49 -5.06 1.43
N ASN A 298 -14.17 -4.74 2.69
CA ASN A 298 -15.16 -4.66 3.78
C ASN A 298 -16.20 -3.57 3.52
N LEU A 299 -15.78 -2.42 3.00
CA LEU A 299 -16.65 -1.28 2.73
C LEU A 299 -17.57 -1.52 1.52
N ALA A 300 -17.07 -2.18 0.47
CA ALA A 300 -17.76 -2.26 -0.82
C ALA A 300 -19.18 -2.81 -0.74
N TRP A 301 -19.39 -3.96 -0.13
CA TRP A 301 -20.71 -4.59 -0.05
C TRP A 301 -21.71 -3.77 0.81
N LYS A 302 -21.21 -3.02 1.79
CA LYS A 302 -22.01 -2.12 2.63
C LYS A 302 -22.55 -0.95 1.81
N LEU A 303 -21.67 -0.38 0.95
CA LEU A 303 -22.08 0.68 0.03
C LEU A 303 -23.11 0.18 -0.98
N VAL A 304 -22.91 -1.02 -1.55
CA VAL A 304 -23.88 -1.62 -2.49
C VAL A 304 -25.24 -1.81 -1.84
N LEU A 305 -25.28 -2.37 -0.64
CA LEU A 305 -26.54 -2.58 0.09
C LEU A 305 -27.22 -1.26 0.46
N PHE A 306 -26.44 -0.27 0.93
CA PHE A 306 -26.95 1.04 1.28
C PHE A 306 -27.60 1.72 0.06
N CYS A 307 -26.90 1.79 -1.09
CA CYS A 307 -27.43 2.41 -2.33
C CYS A 307 -28.66 1.67 -2.89
N ARG A 308 -28.84 0.40 -2.55
CA ARG A 308 -30.06 -0.38 -2.88
C ARG A 308 -31.21 -0.21 -1.87
N GLY A 309 -31.02 0.62 -0.85
CA GLY A 309 -32.01 0.79 0.22
C GLY A 309 -32.05 -0.38 1.22
N HIS A 310 -31.10 -1.32 1.15
CA HIS A 310 -30.98 -2.45 2.07
C HIS A 310 -30.00 -2.13 3.21
N GLY A 311 -30.39 -1.25 4.11
CA GLY A 311 -29.59 -0.84 5.26
C GLY A 311 -29.48 0.67 5.38
N GLY A 312 -29.37 1.15 6.61
CA GLY A 312 -29.26 2.55 6.94
C GLY A 312 -27.85 2.96 7.35
N GLY A 313 -27.71 4.14 7.97
CA GLY A 313 -26.44 4.65 8.48
C GLY A 313 -25.72 3.66 9.39
N ALA A 314 -26.42 2.85 10.17
CA ALA A 314 -25.84 1.83 11.05
C ALA A 314 -25.01 0.76 10.29
N LEU A 315 -25.41 0.43 9.03
CA LEU A 315 -24.63 -0.46 8.18
C LEU A 315 -23.30 0.20 7.77
N LEU A 316 -23.33 1.47 7.37
CA LEU A 316 -22.11 2.21 7.04
C LEU A 316 -21.21 2.43 8.26
N ASP A 317 -21.81 2.66 9.43
CA ASP A 317 -21.06 2.81 10.69
C ASP A 317 -20.39 1.50 11.15
N SER A 318 -20.91 0.33 10.72
CA SER A 318 -20.28 -0.96 11.00
C SER A 318 -18.88 -1.07 10.37
N TYR A 319 -18.63 -0.39 9.25
CA TYR A 319 -17.32 -0.33 8.62
C TYR A 319 -16.24 0.16 9.60
N GLN A 320 -16.47 1.28 10.24
CA GLN A 320 -15.55 1.80 11.26
C GLN A 320 -15.40 0.84 12.44
N ARG A 321 -16.51 0.29 12.94
CA ARG A 321 -16.49 -0.65 14.09
C ARG A 321 -15.67 -1.91 13.80
N GLU A 322 -15.65 -2.35 12.55
CA GLU A 322 -14.93 -3.55 12.12
C GLU A 322 -13.49 -3.27 11.74
N ARG A 323 -13.20 -2.12 11.13
CA ARG A 323 -11.87 -1.88 10.53
C ARG A 323 -10.96 -1.02 11.38
N ARG A 324 -11.50 -0.04 12.13
CA ARG A 324 -10.68 0.81 12.97
C ARG A 324 -9.96 0.06 14.10
N PRO A 325 -10.55 -0.91 14.81
CA PRO A 325 -9.81 -1.70 15.79
C PRO A 325 -8.63 -2.48 15.18
N VAL A 326 -8.78 -3.01 13.96
CA VAL A 326 -7.68 -3.69 13.25
C VAL A 326 -6.51 -2.74 13.01
N ALA A 327 -6.79 -1.51 12.55
CA ALA A 327 -5.76 -0.49 12.39
C ALA A 327 -5.11 -0.09 13.73
N GLU A 328 -5.90 0.02 14.81
CA GLU A 328 -5.38 0.30 16.16
C GLU A 328 -4.45 -0.81 16.66
N ASP A 329 -4.82 -2.07 16.48
CA ASP A 329 -4.00 -3.21 16.91
C ASP A 329 -2.70 -3.29 16.11
N MET A 330 -2.75 -3.01 14.80
CA MET A 330 -1.55 -2.94 13.97
C MET A 330 -0.62 -1.80 14.39
N LEU A 331 -1.18 -0.65 14.74
CA LEU A 331 -0.40 0.47 15.25
C LEU A 331 0.25 0.16 16.61
N ARG A 332 -0.33 -0.71 17.44
CA ARG A 332 0.26 -1.15 18.72
C ARG A 332 1.30 -2.25 18.55
N GLY A 333 1.16 -3.12 17.56
CA GLY A 333 2.00 -4.30 17.38
C GLY A 333 3.36 -4.00 16.74
N VAL A 334 3.64 -2.75 16.38
CA VAL A 334 4.92 -2.31 15.81
C VAL A 334 5.79 -1.58 16.87
N ASP A 335 5.31 -1.44 18.10
CA ASP A 335 6.08 -0.99 19.27
C ASP A 335 6.80 -2.24 19.89
#